data_0248fa2033ff3cb1937b0d24e18752d0
#
_entry.id   0248fa2033ff3cb1937b0d24e18752d0
#
_cell.length_a   1.000
_cell.length_b   1.000
_cell.length_c   1.000
_cell.angle_alpha   90.00
_cell.angle_beta   90.00
_cell.angle_gamma   90.00
#
_symmetry.space_group_name_H-M   'P 1'
#
loop_
_entity.id
_entity.type
_entity.pdbx_description
1 polymer ?
#
loop_
_entity_poly.entity_id
_entity_poly.type
_entity_poly.pdbx_seq_one_letter_code
_entity_poly.pdbx_strand_id
1 'polypeptide(L)'
;MRSFLAICAATFLLTGSALAAEPTGEWRVANGGANIRIDDCDGALWGIISWQKEPGGVDSRNPNPAERNRPTLGLHILLAMKPTKPGLWQGEVYNAENGKTYSSRISLTSPDVLRIEGCVLGILCGGESWTRVKAPEVVPPPQRTPPAPPPRTGRPNPPPAPPPPTLTACSGVTDGAGPAHKGGLK
;
A
#
# COMPACT_ATOMS: atom_id res chain seq x y z
N MET A 1 -37.66 -26.87 -55.50
CA MET A 1 -37.33 -25.59 -54.86
C MET A 1 -37.47 -25.77 -53.36
N ARG A 2 -36.37 -25.96 -52.67
CA ARG A 2 -36.30 -26.11 -51.21
C ARG A 2 -35.33 -25.07 -50.66
N SER A 3 -35.91 -24.02 -50.05
CA SER A 3 -35.16 -22.94 -49.39
C SER A 3 -34.65 -23.42 -48.04
N PHE A 4 -33.31 -23.46 -47.88
CA PHE A 4 -32.67 -23.65 -46.57
C PHE A 4 -32.44 -22.29 -45.90
N LEU A 5 -33.19 -22.05 -44.83
CA LEU A 5 -32.98 -20.89 -43.95
C LEU A 5 -31.81 -21.23 -43.05
N ALA A 6 -30.63 -20.58 -43.22
CA ALA A 6 -29.50 -20.69 -42.30
C ALA A 6 -29.72 -19.70 -41.17
N ILE A 7 -29.94 -20.20 -39.96
CA ILE A 7 -30.01 -19.43 -38.72
C ILE A 7 -28.57 -19.26 -38.21
N CYS A 8 -27.95 -18.09 -38.41
CA CYS A 8 -26.69 -17.71 -37.76
C CYS A 8 -26.99 -17.37 -36.27
N ALA A 9 -26.69 -18.30 -35.38
CA ALA A 9 -26.66 -18.02 -33.94
C ALA A 9 -25.38 -17.24 -33.61
N ALA A 10 -25.48 -15.92 -33.39
CA ALA A 10 -24.39 -15.09 -32.91
C ALA A 10 -24.19 -15.35 -31.40
N THR A 11 -23.17 -16.14 -31.06
CA THR A 11 -22.71 -16.33 -29.69
C THR A 11 -21.96 -15.09 -29.23
N PHE A 12 -22.58 -14.25 -28.42
CA PHE A 12 -21.95 -13.14 -27.72
C PHE A 12 -21.06 -13.70 -26.61
N LEU A 13 -19.75 -13.74 -26.84
CA LEU A 13 -18.75 -14.02 -25.81
C LEU A 13 -18.65 -12.80 -24.90
N LEU A 14 -19.22 -12.85 -23.72
CA LEU A 14 -18.98 -11.90 -22.63
C LEU A 14 -17.54 -12.10 -22.15
N THR A 15 -16.60 -11.31 -22.69
CA THR A 15 -15.26 -11.19 -22.15
C THR A 15 -15.35 -10.39 -20.84
N GLY A 16 -15.52 -11.08 -19.73
CA GLY A 16 -15.36 -10.48 -18.40
C GLY A 16 -13.92 -10.01 -18.26
N SER A 17 -13.68 -8.69 -18.20
CA SER A 17 -12.39 -8.14 -17.80
C SER A 17 -12.15 -8.55 -16.36
N ALA A 18 -11.29 -9.53 -16.12
CA ALA A 18 -10.74 -9.79 -14.81
C ALA A 18 -9.96 -8.53 -14.41
N LEU A 19 -10.45 -7.79 -13.41
CA LEU A 19 -9.71 -6.70 -12.79
C LEU A 19 -8.40 -7.30 -12.29
N ALA A 20 -7.29 -6.88 -12.88
CA ALA A 20 -5.97 -7.27 -12.41
C ALA A 20 -5.85 -6.81 -10.96
N ALA A 21 -5.42 -7.71 -10.07
CA ALA A 21 -5.19 -7.34 -8.69
C ALA A 21 -4.09 -6.28 -8.63
N GLU A 22 -4.37 -5.18 -7.91
CA GLU A 22 -3.46 -4.05 -7.78
C GLU A 22 -2.66 -4.15 -6.47
N PRO A 23 -1.37 -3.79 -6.46
CA PRO A 23 -0.53 -3.86 -5.26
C PRO A 23 -0.81 -2.73 -4.27
N THR A 24 -1.64 -1.74 -4.62
CA THR A 24 -2.04 -0.65 -3.71
C THR A 24 -2.83 -1.17 -2.51
N GLY A 25 -2.77 -0.44 -1.39
CA GLY A 25 -3.45 -0.77 -0.14
C GLY A 25 -2.51 -1.11 1.01
N GLU A 26 -3.04 -1.75 2.04
CA GLU A 26 -2.32 -2.07 3.27
C GLU A 26 -1.80 -3.51 3.26
N TRP A 27 -0.54 -3.67 3.63
CA TRP A 27 0.15 -4.96 3.65
C TRP A 27 0.85 -5.21 4.98
N ARG A 28 0.62 -6.37 5.58
CA ARG A 28 1.31 -6.81 6.79
C ARG A 28 2.61 -7.52 6.40
N VAL A 29 3.75 -7.03 6.92
CA VAL A 29 5.05 -7.68 6.76
C VAL A 29 5.07 -9.08 7.38
N ALA A 30 5.98 -9.96 6.92
CA ALA A 30 5.99 -11.38 7.27
C ALA A 30 6.04 -11.65 8.78
N ASN A 31 6.83 -10.88 9.54
CA ASN A 31 6.95 -11.02 11.00
C ASN A 31 5.81 -10.36 11.78
N GLY A 32 4.84 -9.72 11.10
CA GLY A 32 3.72 -9.03 11.72
C GLY A 32 4.07 -7.73 12.44
N GLY A 33 5.31 -7.26 12.34
CA GLY A 33 5.81 -6.09 13.08
C GLY A 33 5.33 -4.74 12.56
N ALA A 34 4.92 -4.66 11.31
CA ALA A 34 4.46 -3.43 10.69
C ALA A 34 3.40 -3.67 9.60
N ASN A 35 2.66 -2.63 9.26
CA ASN A 35 1.92 -2.54 8.01
C ASN A 35 2.60 -1.52 7.09
N ILE A 36 2.55 -1.84 5.82
CA ILE A 36 3.03 -0.97 4.76
C ILE A 36 1.83 -0.56 3.91
N ARG A 37 1.59 0.74 3.83
CA ARG A 37 0.65 1.30 2.89
C ARG A 37 1.34 1.57 1.58
N ILE A 38 0.80 1.01 0.50
CA ILE A 38 1.29 1.24 -0.86
C ILE A 38 0.26 2.07 -1.60
N ASP A 39 0.69 3.20 -2.15
CA ASP A 39 -0.11 4.08 -2.98
C ASP A 39 0.57 4.26 -4.35
N ASP A 40 -0.24 4.48 -5.41
CA ASP A 40 0.25 4.88 -6.71
C ASP A 40 0.39 6.41 -6.74
N CYS A 41 1.60 6.89 -6.99
CA CYS A 41 1.94 8.30 -7.07
C CYS A 41 2.50 8.57 -8.46
N ASP A 42 1.63 9.02 -9.35
CA ASP A 42 1.95 9.35 -10.76
C ASP A 42 2.60 8.20 -11.55
N GLY A 43 2.04 6.99 -11.40
CA GLY A 43 2.47 5.79 -12.12
C GLY A 43 3.66 5.06 -11.52
N ALA A 44 4.13 5.48 -10.35
CA ALA A 44 5.08 4.75 -9.54
C ALA A 44 4.48 4.43 -8.17
N LEU A 45 4.69 3.19 -7.70
CA LEU A 45 4.23 2.82 -6.37
C LEU A 45 5.25 3.26 -5.33
N TRP A 46 4.72 3.83 -4.25
CA TRP A 46 5.48 4.20 -3.06
C TRP A 46 4.87 3.49 -1.85
N GLY A 47 5.70 3.15 -0.87
CA GLY A 47 5.23 2.46 0.33
C GLY A 47 5.79 3.09 1.59
N ILE A 48 4.90 3.37 2.56
CA ILE A 48 5.26 3.90 3.88
C ILE A 48 4.90 2.91 4.98
N ILE A 49 5.59 2.99 6.10
CA ILE A 49 5.17 2.32 7.32
C ILE A 49 3.93 3.04 7.86
N SER A 50 2.76 2.42 7.74
CA SER A 50 1.47 2.99 8.16
C SER A 50 1.05 2.58 9.58
N TRP A 51 1.59 1.47 10.06
CA TRP A 51 1.37 0.95 11.41
C TRP A 51 2.56 0.13 11.88
N GLN A 52 2.82 0.16 13.18
CA GLN A 52 3.88 -0.63 13.84
C GLN A 52 3.35 -1.26 15.13
N LYS A 53 3.77 -2.50 15.38
CA LYS A 53 3.45 -3.21 16.61
C LYS A 53 4.11 -2.55 17.82
N GLU A 54 5.35 -2.11 17.68
CA GLU A 54 6.12 -1.40 18.69
C GLU A 54 6.19 0.09 18.30
N PRO A 55 5.41 0.98 18.93
CA PRO A 55 5.41 2.40 18.59
C PRO A 55 6.69 3.11 19.05
N GLY A 56 6.98 4.28 18.46
CA GLY A 56 8.08 5.14 18.88
C GLY A 56 9.44 4.80 18.28
N GLY A 57 9.51 3.90 17.30
CA GLY A 57 10.73 3.61 16.55
C GLY A 57 11.26 4.83 15.81
N VAL A 58 12.59 4.97 15.71
CA VAL A 58 13.28 6.00 14.94
C VAL A 58 14.26 5.35 13.95
N ASP A 59 14.55 6.05 12.86
CA ASP A 59 15.45 5.61 11.79
C ASP A 59 16.93 5.75 12.19
N SER A 60 17.31 5.16 13.31
CA SER A 60 18.61 5.33 13.96
C SER A 60 19.81 4.92 13.12
N ARG A 61 19.61 4.09 12.10
CA ARG A 61 20.65 3.60 11.18
C ARG A 61 20.75 4.43 9.89
N ASN A 62 19.98 5.51 9.77
CA ASN A 62 20.03 6.35 8.59
C ASN A 62 21.48 6.80 8.30
N PRO A 63 21.95 6.69 7.04
CA PRO A 63 23.27 7.16 6.65
C PRO A 63 23.46 8.67 6.87
N ASN A 64 22.35 9.45 6.74
CA ASN A 64 22.34 10.87 7.10
C ASN A 64 22.10 11.05 8.61
N PRO A 65 23.09 11.52 9.39
CA PRO A 65 22.93 11.72 10.84
C PRO A 65 21.75 12.63 11.23
N ALA A 66 21.43 13.62 10.39
CA ALA A 66 20.34 14.56 10.65
C ALA A 66 18.95 13.89 10.62
N GLU A 67 18.83 12.73 9.98
CA GLU A 67 17.58 12.00 9.83
C GLU A 67 17.42 10.83 10.80
N ARG A 68 18.41 10.54 11.63
CA ARG A 68 18.38 9.39 12.55
C ARG A 68 17.32 9.46 13.62
N ASN A 69 16.81 10.64 13.92
CA ASN A 69 15.75 10.83 14.91
C ASN A 69 14.34 10.90 14.30
N ARG A 70 14.21 10.78 12.98
CA ARG A 70 12.88 10.79 12.36
C ARG A 70 12.10 9.53 12.75
N PRO A 71 10.79 9.64 12.98
CA PRO A 71 9.97 8.47 13.28
C PRO A 71 10.01 7.47 12.12
N THR A 72 9.99 6.17 12.45
CA THR A 72 9.80 5.11 11.44
C THR A 72 8.37 5.04 10.95
N LEU A 73 7.38 5.45 11.76
CA LEU A 73 6.01 5.61 11.29
C LEU A 73 5.93 6.72 10.24
N GLY A 74 5.39 6.43 9.07
CA GLY A 74 5.38 7.34 7.91
C GLY A 74 6.66 7.29 7.07
N LEU A 75 7.66 6.51 7.46
CA LEU A 75 8.91 6.37 6.71
C LEU A 75 8.67 5.64 5.39
N HIS A 76 9.14 6.23 4.28
CA HIS A 76 9.12 5.58 2.98
C HIS A 76 10.12 4.42 2.96
N ILE A 77 9.63 3.23 2.64
CA ILE A 77 10.44 2.01 2.51
C ILE A 77 10.39 1.41 1.11
N LEU A 78 9.28 1.55 0.37
CA LEU A 78 9.24 1.26 -1.06
C LEU A 78 9.38 2.56 -1.82
N LEU A 79 10.35 2.62 -2.74
CA LEU A 79 10.76 3.84 -3.41
C LEU A 79 10.62 3.67 -4.91
N ALA A 80 9.74 4.48 -5.52
CA ALA A 80 9.56 4.60 -6.97
C ALA A 80 9.46 3.25 -7.71
N MET A 81 8.62 2.35 -7.23
CA MET A 81 8.37 1.05 -7.86
C MET A 81 7.60 1.22 -9.17
N LYS A 82 8.28 1.13 -10.30
CA LYS A 82 7.70 1.29 -11.65
C LYS A 82 7.29 -0.04 -12.25
N PRO A 83 6.17 -0.11 -12.98
CA PRO A 83 5.74 -1.32 -13.65
C PRO A 83 6.74 -1.71 -14.76
N THR A 84 7.11 -2.98 -14.82
CA THR A 84 8.04 -3.51 -15.85
C THR A 84 7.42 -4.61 -16.68
N LYS A 85 6.52 -5.38 -16.10
CA LYS A 85 5.70 -6.43 -16.73
C LYS A 85 4.35 -6.49 -16.01
N PRO A 86 3.33 -7.11 -16.57
CA PRO A 86 2.08 -7.36 -15.87
C PRO A 86 2.34 -8.04 -14.51
N GLY A 87 1.88 -7.42 -13.42
CA GLY A 87 2.04 -7.93 -12.06
C GLY A 87 3.45 -7.83 -11.46
N LEU A 88 4.37 -7.08 -12.09
CA LEU A 88 5.75 -6.91 -11.62
C LEU A 88 6.16 -5.43 -11.65
N TRP A 89 6.64 -4.92 -10.52
CA TRP A 89 7.17 -3.57 -10.36
C TRP A 89 8.63 -3.64 -9.87
N GLN A 90 9.45 -2.71 -10.31
CA GLN A 90 10.85 -2.58 -9.91
C GLN A 90 11.17 -1.17 -9.45
N GLY A 91 12.01 -1.07 -8.44
CA GLY A 91 12.46 0.17 -7.83
C GLY A 91 13.45 -0.13 -6.72
N GLU A 92 13.31 0.55 -5.60
CA GLU A 92 14.22 0.38 -4.47
C GLU A 92 13.43 0.10 -3.18
N VAL A 93 14.09 -0.58 -2.23
CA VAL A 93 13.61 -0.75 -0.86
C VAL A 93 14.63 -0.19 0.11
N TYR A 94 14.19 0.68 1.01
CA TYR A 94 14.97 1.16 2.13
C TYR A 94 14.74 0.25 3.34
N ASN A 95 15.82 -0.24 3.94
CA ASN A 95 15.76 -1.05 5.16
C ASN A 95 16.23 -0.20 6.34
N ALA A 96 15.31 0.24 7.19
CA ALA A 96 15.58 1.05 8.37
C ALA A 96 16.40 0.32 9.45
N GLU A 97 16.41 -1.03 9.46
CA GLU A 97 17.20 -1.81 10.43
C GLU A 97 18.70 -1.70 10.19
N ASN A 98 19.13 -1.44 8.95
CA ASN A 98 20.54 -1.31 8.60
C ASN A 98 20.90 -0.02 7.87
N GLY A 99 19.91 0.84 7.56
CA GLY A 99 20.09 2.12 6.88
C GLY A 99 20.48 2.02 5.41
N LYS A 100 20.26 0.88 4.76
CA LYS A 100 20.65 0.66 3.37
C LYS A 100 19.48 0.61 2.43
N THR A 101 19.70 1.05 1.20
CA THR A 101 18.76 0.94 0.09
C THR A 101 19.21 -0.15 -0.86
N TYR A 102 18.27 -0.96 -1.33
CA TYR A 102 18.52 -2.09 -2.21
C TYR A 102 17.65 -2.00 -3.45
N SER A 103 18.19 -2.35 -4.61
CA SER A 103 17.36 -2.61 -5.79
C SER A 103 16.35 -3.70 -5.47
N SER A 104 15.11 -3.48 -5.81
CA SER A 104 14.01 -4.33 -5.35
C SER A 104 12.96 -4.54 -6.44
N ARG A 105 12.22 -5.61 -6.28
CA ARG A 105 11.02 -5.90 -7.07
C ARG A 105 9.89 -6.35 -6.17
N ILE A 106 8.68 -6.00 -6.55
CA ILE A 106 7.47 -6.51 -5.94
C ILE A 106 6.60 -7.18 -6.98
N SER A 107 5.90 -8.23 -6.59
CA SER A 107 4.94 -8.94 -7.44
C SER A 107 3.78 -9.47 -6.61
N LEU A 108 2.58 -9.49 -7.20
CA LEU A 108 1.44 -10.16 -6.61
C LEU A 108 1.50 -11.66 -6.96
N THR A 109 1.62 -12.51 -5.94
CA THR A 109 1.52 -13.97 -6.11
C THR A 109 0.08 -14.45 -5.98
N SER A 110 -0.77 -13.64 -5.33
CA SER A 110 -2.22 -13.74 -5.30
C SER A 110 -2.81 -12.36 -4.97
N PRO A 111 -4.13 -12.14 -5.07
CA PRO A 111 -4.76 -10.87 -4.69
C PRO A 111 -4.43 -10.40 -3.27
N ASP A 112 -4.18 -11.34 -2.35
CA ASP A 112 -3.92 -11.08 -0.94
C ASP A 112 -2.47 -11.36 -0.51
N VAL A 113 -1.56 -11.67 -1.44
CA VAL A 113 -0.15 -11.96 -1.15
C VAL A 113 0.77 -11.20 -2.10
N LEU A 114 1.58 -10.30 -1.54
CA LEU A 114 2.62 -9.55 -2.22
C LEU A 114 3.98 -10.13 -1.89
N ARG A 115 4.75 -10.49 -2.89
CA ARG A 115 6.15 -10.89 -2.75
C ARG A 115 7.04 -9.66 -2.96
N ILE A 116 7.93 -9.38 -2.00
CA ILE A 116 9.01 -8.40 -2.14
C ILE A 116 10.35 -9.11 -2.15
N GLU A 117 11.27 -8.66 -3.01
CA GLU A 117 12.63 -9.17 -3.10
C GLU A 117 13.59 -8.00 -3.28
N GLY A 118 14.61 -7.92 -2.42
CA GLY A 118 15.74 -7.01 -2.55
C GLY A 118 16.99 -7.77 -2.97
N CYS A 119 17.82 -7.16 -3.80
CA CYS A 119 19.01 -7.80 -4.33
C CYS A 119 20.26 -6.99 -3.99
N VAL A 120 21.31 -7.66 -3.50
CA VAL A 120 22.64 -7.11 -3.32
C VAL A 120 23.46 -7.44 -4.56
N LEU A 121 24.08 -6.43 -5.18
CA LEU A 121 24.87 -6.56 -6.42
C LEU A 121 24.11 -7.26 -7.58
N GLY A 122 22.78 -7.26 -7.54
CA GLY A 122 21.94 -7.87 -8.57
C GLY A 122 21.94 -9.41 -8.63
N ILE A 123 22.68 -10.09 -7.76
CA ILE A 123 22.86 -11.54 -7.78
C ILE A 123 22.44 -12.25 -6.49
N LEU A 124 22.59 -11.62 -5.34
CA LEU A 124 22.16 -12.14 -4.05
C LEU A 124 20.82 -11.52 -3.66
N CYS A 125 19.74 -12.21 -3.97
CA CYS A 125 18.38 -11.73 -3.70
C CYS A 125 17.79 -12.48 -2.51
N GLY A 126 17.23 -11.73 -1.58
CA GLY A 126 16.41 -12.22 -0.48
C GLY A 126 15.07 -11.50 -0.48
N GLY A 127 14.09 -12.06 0.20
CA GLY A 127 12.80 -11.39 0.26
C GLY A 127 11.80 -12.15 1.10
N GLU A 128 10.64 -11.54 1.27
CA GLU A 128 9.54 -12.06 2.08
C GLU A 128 8.20 -11.86 1.38
N SER A 129 7.17 -12.48 1.91
CA SER A 129 5.81 -12.29 1.42
C SER A 129 4.99 -11.53 2.46
N TRP A 130 4.28 -10.51 2.01
CA TRP A 130 3.37 -9.71 2.81
C TRP A 130 1.93 -10.12 2.54
N THR A 131 1.09 -10.04 3.55
CA THR A 131 -0.33 -10.35 3.44
C THR A 131 -1.17 -9.08 3.44
N ARG A 132 -2.18 -9.03 2.58
CA ARG A 132 -3.09 -7.88 2.52
C ARG A 132 -3.87 -7.74 3.81
N VAL A 133 -3.86 -6.53 4.37
CA VAL A 133 -4.70 -6.17 5.52
C VAL A 133 -6.06 -5.76 4.96
N LYS A 134 -7.08 -6.56 5.26
CA LYS A 134 -8.46 -6.21 4.92
C LYS A 134 -8.96 -5.15 5.89
N ALA A 135 -9.57 -4.09 5.35
CA ALA A 135 -10.29 -3.16 6.20
C ALA A 135 -11.33 -3.95 7.03
N PRO A 136 -11.53 -3.62 8.32
CA PRO A 136 -12.63 -4.20 9.06
C PRO A 136 -13.91 -3.99 8.26
N GLU A 137 -14.66 -5.06 8.04
CA GLU A 137 -15.98 -4.95 7.43
C GLU A 137 -16.79 -4.03 8.32
N VAL A 138 -17.10 -2.83 7.81
CA VAL A 138 -17.95 -1.88 8.52
C VAL A 138 -19.35 -2.48 8.50
N VAL A 139 -19.65 -3.31 9.49
CA VAL A 139 -21.02 -3.76 9.73
C VAL A 139 -21.82 -2.48 10.05
N PRO A 140 -22.77 -2.05 9.20
CA PRO A 140 -23.57 -0.89 9.50
C PRO A 140 -24.18 -1.11 10.91
N PRO A 141 -24.10 -0.12 11.81
CA PRO A 141 -24.74 -0.26 13.11
C PRO A 141 -26.20 -0.62 12.88
N PRO A 142 -26.76 -1.59 13.64
CA PRO A 142 -28.17 -1.94 13.50
C PRO A 142 -28.97 -0.64 13.57
N GLN A 143 -29.79 -0.38 12.55
CA GLN A 143 -30.63 0.80 12.48
C GLN A 143 -31.53 0.77 13.72
N ARG A 144 -31.16 1.54 14.73
CA ARG A 144 -32.01 1.78 15.88
C ARG A 144 -33.20 2.56 15.36
N THR A 145 -34.37 1.96 15.39
CA THR A 145 -35.63 2.69 15.28
C THR A 145 -35.57 3.87 16.24
N PRO A 146 -35.81 5.11 15.79
CA PRO A 146 -35.66 6.27 16.68
C PRO A 146 -36.60 6.10 17.89
N PRO A 147 -36.10 6.16 19.12
CA PRO A 147 -36.97 6.38 20.28
C PRO A 147 -37.60 7.76 20.17
N ALA A 148 -38.84 7.88 20.62
CA ALA A 148 -39.54 9.17 20.71
C ALA A 148 -38.65 10.20 21.42
N PRO A 149 -38.66 11.47 20.97
CA PRO A 149 -37.77 12.50 21.49
C PRO A 149 -38.01 12.77 22.97
N PRO A 150 -36.95 12.70 23.82
CA PRO A 150 -37.05 13.17 25.19
C PRO A 150 -37.13 14.69 25.25
N PRO A 151 -37.68 15.27 26.34
CA PRO A 151 -37.80 16.74 26.52
C PRO A 151 -36.43 17.40 26.45
N ARG A 152 -36.32 18.50 25.70
CA ARG A 152 -35.09 19.28 25.54
C ARG A 152 -34.70 19.97 26.83
N THR A 153 -33.71 19.43 27.52
CA THR A 153 -32.92 20.22 28.47
C THR A 153 -31.46 19.82 28.30
N GLY A 154 -30.61 20.76 27.91
CA GLY A 154 -29.18 20.59 28.05
C GLY A 154 -28.36 20.80 26.78
N ARG A 155 -27.50 21.77 26.86
CA ARG A 155 -26.25 22.10 26.21
C ARG A 155 -25.90 21.29 24.92
N PRO A 156 -25.65 21.98 23.78
CA PRO A 156 -25.22 21.31 22.56
C PRO A 156 -23.96 20.49 22.79
N ASN A 157 -24.00 19.23 22.40
CA ASN A 157 -22.78 18.43 22.36
C ASN A 157 -21.76 19.09 21.42
N PRO A 158 -20.47 19.15 21.78
CA PRO A 158 -19.44 19.63 20.88
C PRO A 158 -19.44 18.73 19.61
N PRO A 159 -19.17 19.31 18.43
CA PRO A 159 -19.07 18.53 17.19
C PRO A 159 -18.02 17.41 17.35
N PRO A 160 -18.23 16.25 16.70
CA PRO A 160 -17.24 15.17 16.71
C PRO A 160 -15.88 15.71 16.22
N ALA A 161 -14.81 15.31 16.89
CA ALA A 161 -13.46 15.65 16.47
C ALA A 161 -13.22 15.15 15.01
N PRO A 162 -12.53 15.94 14.17
CA PRO A 162 -12.18 15.49 12.84
C PRO A 162 -11.37 14.19 12.90
N PRO A 163 -11.56 13.26 11.94
CA PRO A 163 -10.77 12.05 11.89
C PRO A 163 -9.27 12.39 11.81
N PRO A 164 -8.39 11.57 12.39
CA PRO A 164 -6.95 11.78 12.28
C PRO A 164 -6.53 11.77 10.80
N PRO A 165 -5.51 12.56 10.43
CA PRO A 165 -5.03 12.59 9.05
C PRO A 165 -4.62 11.20 8.60
N THR A 166 -5.12 10.76 7.45
CA THR A 166 -4.73 9.50 6.84
C THR A 166 -3.32 9.65 6.26
N LEU A 167 -2.37 8.83 6.73
CA LEU A 167 -1.03 8.77 6.14
C LEU A 167 -1.14 8.25 4.71
N THR A 168 -0.54 8.95 3.75
CA THR A 168 -0.44 8.53 2.35
C THR A 168 1.02 8.45 1.94
N ALA A 169 1.35 7.44 1.13
CA ALA A 169 2.70 7.24 0.61
C ALA A 169 3.09 8.29 -0.44
N CYS A 170 2.14 9.05 -0.99
CA CYS A 170 2.43 10.13 -1.93
C CYS A 170 2.87 11.44 -1.26
N SER A 171 2.79 11.54 0.08
CA SER A 171 3.23 12.73 0.79
C SER A 171 4.74 12.90 0.70
N GLY A 172 5.20 14.04 0.16
CA GLY A 172 6.64 14.35 0.01
C GLY A 172 7.30 13.73 -1.23
N VAL A 173 6.53 13.09 -2.10
CA VAL A 173 6.99 12.63 -3.42
C VAL A 173 6.76 13.78 -4.41
N THR A 174 7.82 14.44 -4.86
CA THR A 174 7.77 15.46 -5.92
C THR A 174 8.45 14.94 -7.16
N ASP A 175 7.74 14.94 -8.30
CA ASP A 175 8.24 14.71 -9.67
C ASP A 175 9.32 13.62 -9.84
N GLY A 176 9.08 12.42 -9.31
CA GLY A 176 9.96 11.26 -9.50
C GLY A 176 11.24 11.25 -8.65
N ALA A 177 11.48 12.28 -7.85
CA ALA A 177 12.54 12.32 -6.85
C ALA A 177 11.91 12.10 -5.46
N GLY A 178 11.99 10.88 -4.96
CA GLY A 178 11.58 10.58 -3.59
C GLY A 178 12.38 11.38 -2.56
N PRO A 179 11.94 11.40 -1.30
CA PRO A 179 12.70 12.02 -0.22
C PRO A 179 14.14 11.49 -0.28
N ALA A 180 15.10 12.42 -0.33
CA ALA A 180 16.48 12.14 -0.66
C ALA A 180 17.14 11.16 0.33
N HIS A 181 17.07 9.87 0.05
CA HIS A 181 18.00 8.87 0.60
C HIS A 181 19.30 8.85 -0.23
N LYS A 182 19.90 10.04 -0.44
CA LYS A 182 21.20 10.13 -1.12
C LYS A 182 22.31 9.66 -0.19
N GLY A 183 22.44 8.37 -0.03
CA GLY A 183 23.67 7.71 0.37
C GLY A 183 24.36 7.24 -0.91
N GLY A 184 25.19 8.11 -1.48
CA GLY A 184 25.96 7.75 -2.67
C GLY A 184 26.88 6.57 -2.36
N LEU A 185 26.79 5.54 -3.17
CA LEU A 185 27.82 4.53 -3.34
C LEU A 185 29.07 5.24 -3.86
N LYS A 186 30.12 5.30 -3.03
CA LYS A 186 31.50 5.36 -3.47
C LYS A 186 32.13 4.00 -3.22
#